data_cdac42195ea0cfd28cc67861af2b633f
#
_entry.id   cdac42195ea0cfd28cc67861af2b633f
#
_cell.length_a   1.000
_cell.length_b   1.000
_cell.length_c   1.000
_cell.angle_alpha   90.00
_cell.angle_beta   90.00
_cell.angle_gamma   90.00
#
_symmetry.space_group_name_H-M   'P 1'
#
loop_
_entity.id
_entity.type
_entity.pdbx_description
1 polymer ?
#
loop_
_entity_poly.entity_id
_entity_poly.type
_entity_poly.pdbx_seq_one_letter_code
_entity_poly.pdbx_strand_id
1 'polypeptide(L)'
;QQAEGFPSDKMTDIIFARQYLKDAKPKGTEETVKDFGYYLSANYSYDNRLNFDATFRQSASSMYGANSRWGKFWSVGGSWNIHNESWMEGSNITQLRLRATTGSTGSQSSAAYNALASYEYFLDKTYGDQLGAQLLNMRNEDLKWQEKVEQNYGFDFNYKNRYSFTFEYYHSITNNAVNPLSLAPSTGFTTVQENVGKVLNRGFDLRAGATVWQQPADRSYLSFSLMISRNKNILKEISEAMRSYNEQQEKLATEGNVPVQKYYDGVSMDAIWAMPSLGIDPANGREIYIAKDENGNPYRTYTYDAAQQVICGDELPKFQGNAGVNFEYKGFGINAVLTYQYGAKMYNQTLVDKVENADMKYNVDRRIYTDRWRKPGDIALYKAISEEVYVSEKQQFASEKTYPTSRFVQKRNELKISSLQLSYDFFRHDFVKKIGLERILLRFNANDLFTFSSIDIERGTSYPFARTFNFSLNVTL
;
A
#
# COMPACT_ATOMS: atom_id res chain seq x y z
N GLN A 1 8.36 34.31 16.43
CA GLN A 1 6.97 34.79 16.62
C GLN A 1 6.80 35.16 18.09
N GLN A 2 6.23 36.30 18.38
CA GLN A 2 5.81 36.69 19.73
C GLN A 2 4.30 36.46 19.85
N ALA A 3 3.87 35.88 20.95
CA ALA A 3 2.48 35.67 21.27
C ALA A 3 2.24 36.19 22.70
N GLU A 4 1.15 36.92 22.90
CA GLU A 4 0.78 37.51 24.19
C GLU A 4 -0.72 37.45 24.40
N GLY A 5 -1.17 37.81 25.60
CA GLY A 5 -2.61 37.88 25.92
C GLY A 5 -3.24 36.49 26.11
N PHE A 6 -2.51 35.55 26.70
CA PHE A 6 -3.03 34.23 27.05
C PHE A 6 -4.10 34.34 28.16
N PRO A 7 -5.18 33.53 28.08
CA PRO A 7 -6.26 33.56 29.08
C PRO A 7 -5.83 33.09 30.47
N SER A 8 -4.78 32.24 30.52
CA SER A 8 -4.24 31.68 31.76
C SER A 8 -2.78 31.29 31.57
N ASP A 9 -2.00 31.32 32.64
CA ASP A 9 -0.62 30.77 32.71
C ASP A 9 -0.53 29.26 32.49
N LYS A 10 -1.64 28.53 32.56
CA LYS A 10 -1.76 27.10 32.26
C LYS A 10 -2.07 26.81 30.79
N MET A 11 -2.49 27.82 30.03
CA MET A 11 -2.81 27.72 28.61
C MET A 11 -1.71 28.36 27.77
N THR A 12 -0.56 27.70 27.71
CA THR A 12 0.67 28.24 27.10
C THR A 12 0.79 27.99 25.59
N ASP A 13 -0.09 27.18 24.99
CA ASP A 13 -0.08 26.95 23.54
C ASP A 13 -0.42 28.25 22.78
N ILE A 14 0.29 28.51 21.69
CA ILE A 14 0.16 29.71 20.86
C ILE A 14 -1.27 29.93 20.34
N ILE A 15 -2.07 28.88 20.23
CA ILE A 15 -3.48 28.97 19.80
C ILE A 15 -4.36 29.80 20.74
N PHE A 16 -3.96 29.90 22.01
CA PHE A 16 -4.67 30.69 23.03
C PHE A 16 -4.22 32.15 23.10
N ALA A 17 -3.20 32.52 22.33
CA ALA A 17 -2.71 33.87 22.28
C ALA A 17 -3.76 34.85 21.69
N ARG A 18 -3.67 36.11 22.07
CA ARG A 18 -4.58 37.16 21.59
C ARG A 18 -4.46 37.34 20.08
N GLN A 19 -5.59 37.39 19.42
CA GLN A 19 -5.68 37.70 17.99
C GLN A 19 -5.75 39.20 17.77
N TYR A 20 -4.80 39.75 17.02
CA TYR A 20 -4.74 41.20 16.71
C TYR A 20 -5.38 41.54 15.37
N LEU A 21 -5.36 40.62 14.40
CA LEU A 21 -5.96 40.84 13.10
C LEU A 21 -7.16 39.91 12.94
N LYS A 22 -8.22 40.39 12.32
CA LYS A 22 -9.38 39.59 12.00
C LYS A 22 -8.92 38.43 11.09
N ASP A 23 -9.34 37.22 11.42
CA ASP A 23 -9.01 35.97 10.71
C ASP A 23 -7.52 35.53 10.74
N ALA A 24 -6.67 36.21 11.49
CA ALA A 24 -5.27 35.89 11.69
C ALA A 24 -4.99 35.16 13.00
N LYS A 25 -5.73 34.07 13.28
CA LYS A 25 -5.52 33.30 14.52
C LYS A 25 -4.16 32.60 14.51
N PRO A 26 -3.43 32.63 15.62
CA PRO A 26 -2.29 31.79 15.82
C PRO A 26 -2.71 30.30 15.70
N LYS A 27 -1.94 29.51 15.02
CA LYS A 27 -2.14 28.06 14.92
C LYS A 27 -0.88 27.37 15.42
N GLY A 28 -1.07 26.38 16.27
CA GLY A 28 0.01 25.54 16.78
C GLY A 28 -0.57 24.20 17.22
N THR A 29 0.24 23.16 17.14
CA THR A 29 -0.05 21.83 17.67
C THR A 29 1.14 21.39 18.52
N GLU A 30 0.88 20.82 19.67
CA GLU A 30 1.88 20.21 20.52
C GLU A 30 1.54 18.75 20.74
N GLU A 31 2.48 17.88 20.46
CA GLU A 31 2.34 16.45 20.71
C GLU A 31 3.46 16.00 21.67
N THR A 32 3.07 15.31 22.72
CA THR A 32 4.02 14.74 23.67
C THR A 32 3.86 13.23 23.71
N VAL A 33 4.91 12.51 23.26
CA VAL A 33 5.02 11.06 23.40
C VAL A 33 6.09 10.75 24.42
N LYS A 34 5.79 9.87 25.38
CA LYS A 34 6.74 9.39 26.38
C LYS A 34 6.93 7.90 26.18
N ASP A 35 8.15 7.52 25.85
CA ASP A 35 8.56 6.14 25.69
C ASP A 35 9.66 5.79 26.70
N PHE A 36 9.56 4.59 27.25
CA PHE A 36 10.59 4.04 28.11
C PHE A 36 10.81 2.58 27.71
N GLY A 37 12.06 2.14 27.71
CA GLY A 37 12.36 0.75 27.41
C GLY A 37 13.75 0.36 27.80
N TYR A 38 13.92 -0.93 28.04
CA TYR A 38 15.21 -1.57 28.23
C TYR A 38 15.31 -2.78 27.32
N TYR A 39 16.52 -3.09 26.92
CA TYR A 39 16.79 -4.26 26.09
C TYR A 39 18.07 -4.95 26.55
N LEU A 40 18.14 -6.25 26.27
CA LEU A 40 19.31 -7.08 26.41
C LEU A 40 19.55 -7.76 25.07
N SER A 41 20.78 -7.75 24.58
CA SER A 41 21.17 -8.49 23.39
C SER A 41 22.44 -9.30 23.66
N ALA A 42 22.47 -10.51 23.09
CA ALA A 42 23.61 -11.40 23.12
C ALA A 42 23.90 -11.89 21.71
N ASN A 43 25.16 -11.79 21.29
CA ASN A 43 25.61 -12.29 20.00
C ASN A 43 26.81 -13.23 20.26
N TYR A 44 26.77 -14.38 19.59
CA TYR A 44 27.84 -15.35 19.67
C TYR A 44 28.21 -15.84 18.28
N SER A 45 29.49 -15.76 17.94
CA SER A 45 30.04 -16.28 16.71
C SER A 45 31.09 -17.31 16.99
N TYR A 46 30.92 -18.52 16.49
CA TYR A 46 31.87 -19.60 16.57
C TYR A 46 32.62 -19.73 15.24
N ASP A 47 33.89 -19.36 15.26
CA ASP A 47 34.84 -19.51 14.15
C ASP A 47 34.31 -18.90 12.81
N ASN A 48 33.53 -17.84 12.88
CA ASN A 48 32.80 -17.25 11.72
C ASN A 48 31.95 -18.26 10.93
N ARG A 49 31.76 -19.47 11.41
CA ARG A 49 30.96 -20.53 10.80
C ARG A 49 29.52 -20.52 11.30
N LEU A 50 29.34 -20.50 12.60
CA LEU A 50 28.05 -20.50 13.25
C LEU A 50 27.87 -19.18 14.01
N ASN A 51 26.74 -18.50 13.75
CA ASN A 51 26.39 -17.29 14.47
C ASN A 51 25.04 -17.47 15.13
N PHE A 52 24.91 -16.99 16.37
CA PHE A 52 23.68 -16.97 17.14
C PHE A 52 23.47 -15.57 17.70
N ASP A 53 22.25 -15.10 17.62
CA ASP A 53 21.82 -13.84 18.20
C ASP A 53 20.53 -14.03 19.00
N ALA A 54 20.43 -13.32 20.11
CA ALA A 54 19.24 -13.25 20.92
C ALA A 54 19.04 -11.84 21.45
N THR A 55 17.84 -11.33 21.38
CA THR A 55 17.49 -10.02 21.90
C THR A 55 16.17 -10.11 22.66
N PHE A 56 16.13 -9.46 23.81
CA PHE A 56 14.92 -9.22 24.58
C PHE A 56 14.74 -7.72 24.80
N ARG A 57 13.54 -7.21 24.58
CA ARG A 57 13.18 -5.82 24.80
C ARG A 57 11.85 -5.72 25.53
N GLN A 58 11.79 -4.88 26.55
CA GLN A 58 10.54 -4.46 27.16
C GLN A 58 10.41 -2.94 27.03
N SER A 59 9.27 -2.50 26.49
CA SER A 59 9.02 -1.08 26.22
C SER A 59 7.64 -0.66 26.71
N ALA A 60 7.54 0.57 27.16
CA ALA A 60 6.26 1.21 27.48
C ALA A 60 6.12 2.49 26.67
N SER A 61 4.90 2.80 26.23
CA SER A 61 4.61 4.03 25.49
C SER A 61 3.31 4.66 25.99
N SER A 62 3.28 6.00 26.04
CA SER A 62 2.09 6.77 26.36
C SER A 62 1.01 6.76 25.27
N MET A 63 1.33 6.21 24.08
CA MET A 63 0.41 6.07 22.94
C MET A 63 -0.64 4.98 23.16
N TYR A 64 -0.39 4.06 24.09
CA TYR A 64 -1.29 2.94 24.39
C TYR A 64 -2.13 3.17 25.63
N GLY A 65 -3.19 2.39 25.74
CA GLY A 65 -4.12 2.43 26.85
C GLY A 65 -3.43 2.27 28.21
N ALA A 66 -3.99 2.85 29.24
CA ALA A 66 -3.40 2.84 30.60
C ALA A 66 -3.12 1.43 31.09
N ASN A 67 -3.98 0.46 30.72
CA ASN A 67 -3.88 -0.94 31.12
C ASN A 67 -2.90 -1.76 30.26
N SER A 68 -2.45 -1.22 29.12
CA SER A 68 -1.69 -1.97 28.09
C SER A 68 -0.43 -1.26 27.61
N ARG A 69 0.14 -0.37 28.42
CA ARG A 69 1.34 0.44 28.06
C ARG A 69 2.59 -0.36 27.80
N TRP A 70 2.76 -1.52 28.45
CA TRP A 70 3.95 -2.33 28.37
C TRP A 70 3.86 -3.42 27.32
N GLY A 71 4.83 -3.44 26.38
CA GLY A 71 5.07 -4.51 25.44
C GLY A 71 6.35 -5.27 25.72
N LYS A 72 6.35 -6.59 25.48
CA LYS A 72 7.52 -7.47 25.58
C LYS A 72 7.82 -8.04 24.22
N PHE A 73 9.05 -7.85 23.76
CA PHE A 73 9.49 -8.26 22.44
C PHE A 73 10.78 -9.05 22.55
N TRP A 74 10.97 -10.00 21.67
CA TRP A 74 12.14 -10.86 21.66
C TRP A 74 12.47 -11.32 20.25
N SER A 75 13.72 -11.63 20.02
CA SER A 75 14.16 -12.31 18.79
C SER A 75 15.28 -13.29 19.10
N VAL A 76 15.29 -14.39 18.36
CA VAL A 76 16.37 -15.37 18.36
C VAL A 76 16.68 -15.71 16.91
N GLY A 77 17.95 -15.72 16.57
CA GLY A 77 18.45 -16.01 15.24
C GLY A 77 19.64 -16.95 15.26
N GLY A 78 19.79 -17.66 14.16
CA GLY A 78 20.98 -18.46 13.90
C GLY A 78 21.33 -18.45 12.42
N SER A 79 22.63 -18.46 12.12
CA SER A 79 23.09 -18.64 10.75
C SER A 79 24.31 -19.56 10.68
N TRP A 80 24.38 -20.31 9.60
CA TRP A 80 25.49 -21.18 9.27
C TRP A 80 26.16 -20.71 7.98
N ASN A 81 27.40 -20.25 8.10
CA ASN A 81 28.24 -19.85 7.00
C ASN A 81 28.99 -21.08 6.45
N ILE A 82 28.31 -21.85 5.62
CA ILE A 82 28.79 -23.12 5.08
C ILE A 82 30.07 -22.90 4.25
N HIS A 83 30.20 -21.76 3.59
CA HIS A 83 31.39 -21.43 2.80
C HIS A 83 32.69 -21.30 3.63
N ASN A 84 32.58 -21.18 4.94
CA ASN A 84 33.73 -21.12 5.87
C ASN A 84 34.09 -22.50 6.43
N GLU A 85 33.41 -23.55 6.01
CA GLU A 85 33.75 -24.91 6.43
C GLU A 85 35.01 -25.40 5.71
N SER A 86 35.85 -26.18 6.39
CA SER A 86 37.14 -26.66 5.86
C SER A 86 37.00 -27.48 4.56
N TRP A 87 35.89 -28.22 4.40
CA TRP A 87 35.61 -28.98 3.18
C TRP A 87 35.17 -28.10 1.98
N MET A 88 34.90 -26.81 2.19
CA MET A 88 34.58 -25.83 1.16
C MET A 88 35.80 -25.02 0.70
N GLU A 89 36.93 -25.20 1.35
CA GLU A 89 38.18 -24.51 1.05
C GLU A 89 38.61 -24.75 -0.43
N GLY A 90 38.99 -23.66 -1.13
CA GLY A 90 39.32 -23.72 -2.56
C GLY A 90 38.13 -23.81 -3.52
N SER A 91 36.91 -23.86 -3.02
CA SER A 91 35.71 -23.80 -3.87
C SER A 91 35.54 -22.42 -4.49
N ASN A 92 34.88 -22.38 -5.65
CA ASN A 92 34.51 -21.10 -6.29
C ASN A 92 33.27 -20.45 -5.64
N ILE A 93 32.71 -21.06 -4.57
CA ILE A 93 31.57 -20.54 -3.84
C ILE A 93 32.09 -19.55 -2.79
N THR A 94 31.80 -18.28 -3.01
CA THR A 94 32.28 -17.20 -2.14
C THR A 94 31.34 -16.88 -0.99
N GLN A 95 30.09 -17.31 -1.10
CA GLN A 95 29.10 -17.25 -0.03
C GLN A 95 28.12 -18.41 -0.17
N LEU A 96 27.93 -19.13 0.91
CA LEU A 96 26.86 -20.11 1.07
C LEU A 96 26.43 -20.04 2.54
N ARG A 97 25.27 -19.45 2.79
CA ARG A 97 24.77 -19.21 4.15
C ARG A 97 23.32 -19.62 4.26
N LEU A 98 23.03 -20.38 5.30
CA LEU A 98 21.66 -20.63 5.76
C LEU A 98 21.41 -19.77 6.99
N ARG A 99 20.22 -19.22 7.13
CA ARG A 99 19.80 -18.43 8.29
C ARG A 99 18.35 -18.72 8.65
N ALA A 100 18.09 -18.71 9.94
CA ALA A 100 16.75 -18.85 10.48
C ALA A 100 16.59 -17.88 11.64
N THR A 101 15.51 -17.14 11.67
CA THR A 101 15.20 -16.21 12.75
C THR A 101 13.74 -16.33 13.13
N THR A 102 13.46 -16.15 14.42
CA THR A 102 12.10 -16.01 14.92
C THR A 102 12.08 -14.95 16.03
N GLY A 103 10.98 -14.22 16.09
CA GLY A 103 10.86 -13.19 17.12
C GLY A 103 9.53 -12.46 17.08
N SER A 104 9.33 -11.62 18.07
CA SER A 104 8.20 -10.70 18.14
C SER A 104 8.66 -9.26 18.08
N THR A 105 7.92 -8.42 17.37
CA THR A 105 8.13 -6.98 17.27
C THR A 105 6.84 -6.24 17.56
N GLY A 106 6.92 -5.11 18.25
CA GLY A 106 5.80 -4.21 18.46
C GLY A 106 5.81 -3.05 17.46
N SER A 107 4.67 -2.70 16.95
CA SER A 107 4.50 -1.53 16.09
C SER A 107 3.76 -0.41 16.83
N GLN A 108 4.29 0.81 16.70
CA GLN A 108 3.66 2.04 17.17
C GLN A 108 3.00 2.74 15.97
N SER A 109 1.87 2.21 15.51
CA SER A 109 1.16 2.78 14.35
C SER A 109 0.11 3.84 14.72
N SER A 110 0.02 4.21 16.00
CA SER A 110 -0.99 5.13 16.52
C SER A 110 -0.47 6.55 16.65
N ALA A 111 -1.33 7.55 16.47
CA ALA A 111 -1.02 8.94 16.83
C ALA A 111 -0.94 9.12 18.34
N ALA A 112 -0.27 10.18 18.80
CA ALA A 112 0.15 10.39 20.19
C ALA A 112 -0.97 10.27 21.25
N TYR A 113 -2.22 10.54 20.91
CA TYR A 113 -3.32 10.62 21.88
C TYR A 113 -4.48 9.67 21.56
N ASN A 114 -4.29 8.67 20.68
CA ASN A 114 -5.39 7.79 20.28
C ASN A 114 -6.03 6.95 21.40
N ALA A 115 -5.28 6.68 22.46
CA ALA A 115 -5.80 5.98 23.64
C ALA A 115 -6.45 6.91 24.68
N LEU A 116 -6.34 8.23 24.49
CA LEU A 116 -6.80 9.25 25.45
C LEU A 116 -7.99 10.03 24.88
N ALA A 117 -8.86 10.49 25.77
CA ALA A 117 -9.81 11.52 25.41
C ALA A 117 -9.08 12.84 25.15
N SER A 118 -9.18 13.35 23.92
CA SER A 118 -8.66 14.67 23.58
C SER A 118 -9.80 15.67 23.35
N TYR A 119 -9.54 16.94 23.65
CA TYR A 119 -10.52 17.99 23.56
C TYR A 119 -10.03 19.07 22.62
N GLU A 120 -10.93 19.60 21.79
CA GLU A 120 -10.70 20.80 20.99
C GLU A 120 -11.48 21.96 21.58
N TYR A 121 -10.81 23.10 21.79
CA TYR A 121 -11.44 24.30 22.28
C TYR A 121 -12.07 25.09 21.14
N PHE A 122 -13.30 25.59 21.36
CA PHE A 122 -13.94 26.50 20.45
C PHE A 122 -13.33 27.90 20.59
N LEU A 123 -12.39 28.22 19.71
CA LEU A 123 -11.70 29.52 19.75
C LEU A 123 -12.56 30.68 19.18
N ASP A 124 -13.64 30.35 18.47
CA ASP A 124 -14.50 31.30 17.75
C ASP A 124 -15.84 31.52 18.40
N LYS A 125 -16.22 30.68 19.35
CA LYS A 125 -17.54 30.68 19.99
C LYS A 125 -17.35 30.62 21.49
N THR A 126 -17.60 31.73 22.13
CA THR A 126 -17.61 31.83 23.61
C THR A 126 -19.05 31.96 24.07
N TYR A 127 -19.38 31.34 25.18
CA TYR A 127 -20.62 31.58 25.89
C TYR A 127 -20.31 32.53 27.07
N GLY A 128 -20.68 33.79 26.93
CA GLY A 128 -20.14 34.85 27.79
C GLY A 128 -18.62 34.93 27.56
N ASP A 129 -17.83 34.96 28.62
CA ASP A 129 -16.37 34.97 28.54
C ASP A 129 -15.76 33.58 28.72
N GLN A 130 -16.54 32.50 28.60
CA GLN A 130 -16.10 31.14 28.79
C GLN A 130 -15.84 30.44 27.47
N LEU A 131 -14.67 29.79 27.39
CA LEU A 131 -14.30 28.94 26.27
C LEU A 131 -15.01 27.58 26.38
N GLY A 132 -15.72 27.21 25.34
CA GLY A 132 -16.26 25.87 25.19
C GLY A 132 -15.23 24.89 24.63
N ALA A 133 -15.39 23.59 24.91
CA ALA A 133 -14.59 22.54 24.32
C ALA A 133 -15.48 21.39 23.87
N GLN A 134 -15.08 20.71 22.78
CA GLN A 134 -15.69 19.47 22.34
C GLN A 134 -14.70 18.33 22.48
N LEU A 135 -15.22 17.13 22.72
CA LEU A 135 -14.43 15.89 22.72
C LEU A 135 -14.09 15.52 21.29
N LEU A 136 -12.79 15.35 20.96
CA LEU A 136 -12.31 14.97 19.63
C LEU A 136 -12.23 13.47 19.44
N ASN A 137 -11.71 12.75 20.43
CA ASN A 137 -11.48 11.31 20.37
C ASN A 137 -12.09 10.62 21.57
N MET A 138 -12.64 9.43 21.32
CA MET A 138 -13.04 8.52 22.39
C MET A 138 -11.82 7.93 23.07
N ARG A 139 -11.90 7.75 24.39
CA ARG A 139 -10.89 7.07 25.18
C ARG A 139 -10.92 5.56 24.92
N ASN A 140 -9.77 4.96 24.72
CA ASN A 140 -9.60 3.50 24.67
C ASN A 140 -8.45 3.08 25.59
N GLU A 141 -8.78 2.76 26.86
CA GLU A 141 -7.79 2.36 27.87
C GLU A 141 -7.21 0.97 27.65
N ASP A 142 -7.87 0.16 26.85
CA ASP A 142 -7.51 -1.22 26.55
C ASP A 142 -6.78 -1.36 25.21
N LEU A 143 -6.49 -0.25 24.53
CA LEU A 143 -5.72 -0.26 23.29
C LEU A 143 -4.34 -0.89 23.51
N LYS A 144 -4.12 -2.06 22.92
CA LYS A 144 -2.91 -2.89 23.06
C LYS A 144 -1.91 -2.62 21.96
N TRP A 145 -0.65 -2.94 22.26
CA TRP A 145 0.40 -3.07 21.28
C TRP A 145 -0.01 -4.03 20.16
N GLN A 146 0.18 -3.61 18.94
CA GLN A 146 0.18 -4.51 17.80
C GLN A 146 1.48 -5.31 17.85
N GLU A 147 1.38 -6.62 18.05
CA GLU A 147 2.51 -7.53 18.13
C GLU A 147 2.57 -8.39 16.86
N LYS A 148 3.70 -8.33 16.16
CA LYS A 148 3.99 -9.20 15.01
C LYS A 148 4.98 -10.27 15.45
N VAL A 149 4.57 -11.52 15.43
CA VAL A 149 5.45 -12.69 15.58
C VAL A 149 5.83 -13.18 14.19
N GLU A 150 7.12 -13.27 13.91
CA GLU A 150 7.63 -13.61 12.59
C GLU A 150 8.66 -14.73 12.66
N GLN A 151 8.64 -15.60 11.64
CA GLN A 151 9.62 -16.62 11.35
C GLN A 151 10.18 -16.38 9.97
N ASN A 152 11.49 -16.27 9.84
CA ASN A 152 12.19 -16.05 8.58
C ASN A 152 13.21 -17.17 8.36
N TYR A 153 13.26 -17.69 7.14
CA TYR A 153 14.22 -18.67 6.67
C TYR A 153 14.89 -18.13 5.42
N GLY A 154 16.22 -18.01 5.47
CA GLY A 154 17.00 -17.40 4.40
C GLY A 154 18.10 -18.31 3.89
N PHE A 155 18.35 -18.21 2.59
CA PHE A 155 19.43 -18.86 1.88
C PHE A 155 20.15 -17.83 1.02
N ASP A 156 21.47 -17.68 1.23
CA ASP A 156 22.32 -16.78 0.47
C ASP A 156 23.40 -17.60 -0.25
N PHE A 157 23.54 -17.38 -1.54
CA PHE A 157 24.52 -18.04 -2.39
C PHE A 157 25.23 -17.04 -3.27
N ASN A 158 26.57 -17.15 -3.38
CA ASN A 158 27.38 -16.39 -4.30
C ASN A 158 28.47 -17.27 -4.91
N TYR A 159 28.57 -17.26 -6.23
CA TYR A 159 29.55 -18.03 -6.97
C TYR A 159 30.48 -17.11 -7.78
N LYS A 160 31.78 -17.22 -7.53
CA LYS A 160 32.83 -16.42 -8.18
C LYS A 160 32.63 -14.91 -8.11
N ASN A 161 31.87 -14.39 -7.16
CA ASN A 161 31.45 -12.99 -7.06
C ASN A 161 30.74 -12.47 -8.35
N ARG A 162 30.20 -13.37 -9.15
CA ARG A 162 29.50 -13.05 -10.40
C ARG A 162 28.04 -13.42 -10.39
N TYR A 163 27.71 -14.49 -9.69
CA TYR A 163 26.35 -15.02 -9.62
C TYR A 163 25.90 -15.00 -8.17
N SER A 164 24.88 -14.23 -7.88
CA SER A 164 24.30 -14.12 -6.54
C SER A 164 22.86 -14.61 -6.56
N PHE A 165 22.47 -15.29 -5.51
CA PHE A 165 21.11 -15.75 -5.29
C PHE A 165 20.78 -15.64 -3.82
N THR A 166 19.67 -14.96 -3.50
CA THR A 166 19.13 -14.86 -2.14
C THR A 166 17.67 -15.28 -2.19
N PHE A 167 17.31 -16.20 -1.33
CA PHE A 167 15.93 -16.62 -1.13
C PHE A 167 15.55 -16.43 0.33
N GLU A 168 14.38 -15.88 0.57
CA GLU A 168 13.85 -15.63 1.90
C GLU A 168 12.38 -16.02 1.94
N TYR A 169 12.02 -16.91 2.85
CA TYR A 169 10.65 -17.28 3.15
C TYR A 169 10.27 -16.74 4.52
N TYR A 170 9.13 -16.09 4.61
CA TYR A 170 8.61 -15.58 5.86
C TYR A 170 7.20 -16.05 6.15
N HIS A 171 6.93 -16.21 7.44
CA HIS A 171 5.62 -16.49 7.99
C HIS A 171 5.44 -15.62 9.23
N SER A 172 4.45 -14.73 9.21
CA SER A 172 4.20 -13.81 10.32
C SER A 172 2.74 -13.74 10.70
N ILE A 173 2.49 -13.64 12.00
CA ILE A 173 1.16 -13.41 12.58
C ILE A 173 1.23 -12.10 13.33
N THR A 174 0.39 -11.16 12.93
CA THR A 174 0.17 -9.90 13.65
C THR A 174 -1.02 -10.07 14.57
N ASN A 175 -0.79 -10.05 15.86
CA ASN A 175 -1.81 -10.05 16.90
C ASN A 175 -2.22 -8.62 17.23
N ASN A 176 -3.46 -8.41 17.64
CA ASN A 176 -3.99 -7.12 18.04
C ASN A 176 -3.75 -6.04 16.96
N ALA A 177 -3.91 -6.38 15.69
CA ALA A 177 -3.81 -5.41 14.61
C ALA A 177 -4.70 -4.20 14.93
N VAL A 178 -4.16 -2.99 14.81
CA VAL A 178 -4.89 -1.74 15.10
C VAL A 178 -5.38 -1.12 13.81
N ASN A 179 -6.66 -0.84 13.74
CA ASN A 179 -7.27 -0.15 12.62
C ASN A 179 -8.29 0.89 13.11
N PRO A 180 -8.45 2.00 12.38
CA PRO A 180 -9.56 2.91 12.63
C PRO A 180 -10.87 2.26 12.19
N LEU A 181 -11.84 2.17 13.09
CA LEU A 181 -13.19 1.76 12.79
C LEU A 181 -14.09 2.98 12.66
N SER A 182 -14.89 3.01 11.60
CA SER A 182 -15.91 4.05 11.43
C SER A 182 -17.02 3.86 12.46
N LEU A 183 -17.43 4.96 13.07
CA LEU A 183 -18.51 4.99 14.04
C LEU A 183 -19.78 5.58 13.43
N ALA A 184 -20.94 5.21 13.99
CA ALA A 184 -22.19 5.82 13.61
C ALA A 184 -22.19 7.32 13.97
N PRO A 185 -22.68 8.21 13.08
CA PRO A 185 -22.71 9.66 13.34
C PRO A 185 -23.39 10.05 14.65
N SER A 186 -24.30 9.22 15.14
CA SER A 186 -25.00 9.41 16.44
C SER A 186 -24.06 9.38 17.65
N THR A 187 -22.84 8.83 17.51
CA THR A 187 -21.83 8.83 18.58
C THR A 187 -21.12 10.18 18.72
N GLY A 188 -21.24 11.05 17.72
CA GLY A 188 -20.48 12.30 17.62
C GLY A 188 -19.05 12.15 17.14
N PHE A 189 -18.61 10.94 16.81
CA PHE A 189 -17.26 10.62 16.33
C PHE A 189 -17.31 9.96 14.96
N THR A 190 -16.28 10.18 14.17
CA THR A 190 -16.14 9.54 12.85
C THR A 190 -15.44 8.19 12.92
N THR A 191 -14.42 8.07 13.78
CA THR A 191 -13.63 6.86 13.93
C THR A 191 -13.14 6.65 15.35
N VAL A 192 -12.83 5.40 15.70
CA VAL A 192 -12.11 5.00 16.91
C VAL A 192 -11.00 4.02 16.56
N GLN A 193 -9.88 4.05 17.26
CA GLN A 193 -8.81 3.06 17.11
C GLN A 193 -9.11 1.84 17.96
N GLU A 194 -9.17 0.67 17.30
CA GLU A 194 -9.47 -0.60 17.95
C GLU A 194 -8.49 -1.70 17.52
N ASN A 195 -8.30 -2.68 18.40
CA ASN A 195 -7.60 -3.91 18.06
C ASN A 195 -8.54 -4.84 17.30
N VAL A 196 -8.32 -5.00 15.99
CA VAL A 196 -9.29 -5.60 15.05
C VAL A 196 -9.11 -7.10 14.82
N GLY A 197 -8.11 -7.74 15.44
CA GLY A 197 -7.94 -9.18 15.36
C GLY A 197 -6.54 -9.66 14.98
N LYS A 198 -6.46 -10.80 14.27
CA LYS A 198 -5.19 -11.44 13.88
C LYS A 198 -5.04 -11.50 12.38
N VAL A 199 -3.90 -11.06 11.89
CA VAL A 199 -3.54 -11.06 10.46
C VAL A 199 -2.35 -11.97 10.22
N LEU A 200 -2.51 -12.93 9.31
CA LEU A 200 -1.45 -13.80 8.83
C LEU A 200 -0.87 -13.24 7.53
N ASN A 201 0.44 -13.02 7.48
CA ASN A 201 1.19 -12.79 6.26
C ASN A 201 2.20 -13.91 6.04
N ARG A 202 2.25 -14.46 4.83
CA ARG A 202 3.26 -15.43 4.43
C ARG A 202 3.66 -15.21 3.00
N GLY A 203 4.92 -15.40 2.72
CA GLY A 203 5.43 -15.14 1.39
C GLY A 203 6.88 -15.54 1.22
N PHE A 204 7.41 -15.17 0.08
CA PHE A 204 8.83 -15.31 -0.19
C PHE A 204 9.34 -14.15 -1.04
N ASP A 205 10.62 -13.85 -0.86
CA ASP A 205 11.40 -12.94 -1.67
C ASP A 205 12.57 -13.69 -2.29
N LEU A 206 12.76 -13.52 -3.59
CA LEU A 206 13.86 -14.07 -4.34
C LEU A 206 14.61 -12.94 -5.01
N ARG A 207 15.93 -12.91 -4.86
CA ARG A 207 16.82 -11.99 -5.58
C ARG A 207 17.88 -12.80 -6.29
N ALA A 208 18.08 -12.53 -7.56
CA ALA A 208 19.13 -13.13 -8.36
C ALA A 208 19.91 -12.06 -9.10
N GLY A 209 21.23 -12.21 -9.13
CA GLY A 209 22.13 -11.33 -9.85
C GLY A 209 23.12 -12.15 -10.66
N ALA A 210 23.44 -11.71 -11.88
CA ALA A 210 24.38 -12.38 -12.74
C ALA A 210 25.22 -11.36 -13.52
N THR A 211 26.54 -11.37 -13.30
CA THR A 211 27.49 -10.67 -14.17
C THR A 211 28.01 -11.64 -15.21
N VAL A 212 27.34 -11.66 -16.37
CA VAL A 212 27.61 -12.65 -17.43
C VAL A 212 28.88 -12.34 -18.19
N TRP A 213 29.24 -11.09 -18.24
CA TRP A 213 30.46 -10.64 -18.91
C TRP A 213 31.11 -9.50 -18.13
N GLN A 214 32.44 -9.55 -18.01
CA GLN A 214 33.23 -8.54 -17.33
C GLN A 214 34.64 -8.47 -17.90
N GLN A 215 35.08 -7.27 -18.21
CA GLN A 215 36.43 -6.96 -18.63
C GLN A 215 36.97 -5.77 -17.81
N PRO A 216 37.65 -6.03 -16.68
CA PRO A 216 38.05 -4.98 -15.73
C PRO A 216 39.00 -3.93 -16.33
N ALA A 217 39.91 -4.34 -17.24
CA ALA A 217 40.84 -3.45 -17.88
C ALA A 217 40.18 -2.30 -18.64
N ASP A 218 39.02 -2.54 -19.21
CA ASP A 218 38.25 -1.57 -19.99
C ASP A 218 37.05 -1.00 -19.20
N ARG A 219 36.89 -1.34 -17.90
CA ARG A 219 35.70 -1.01 -17.10
C ARG A 219 34.41 -1.41 -17.82
N SER A 220 34.41 -2.59 -18.40
CA SER A 220 33.30 -3.07 -19.21
C SER A 220 32.65 -4.30 -18.55
N TYR A 221 31.33 -4.33 -18.49
CA TYR A 221 30.58 -5.44 -17.93
C TYR A 221 29.12 -5.46 -18.40
N LEU A 222 28.51 -6.64 -18.29
CA LEU A 222 27.07 -6.85 -18.47
C LEU A 222 26.55 -7.64 -17.29
N SER A 223 25.63 -7.05 -16.57
CA SER A 223 24.97 -7.70 -15.44
C SER A 223 23.45 -7.61 -15.53
N PHE A 224 22.80 -8.63 -14.99
CA PHE A 224 21.35 -8.73 -14.84
C PHE A 224 21.00 -8.86 -13.36
N SER A 225 19.88 -8.29 -12.97
CA SER A 225 19.29 -8.46 -11.67
C SER A 225 17.81 -8.81 -11.80
N LEU A 226 17.31 -9.67 -10.91
CA LEU A 226 15.91 -10.08 -10.86
C LEU A 226 15.49 -10.15 -9.40
N MET A 227 14.36 -9.55 -9.08
CA MET A 227 13.70 -9.67 -7.79
C MET A 227 12.27 -10.16 -8.04
N ILE A 228 11.87 -11.18 -7.30
CA ILE A 228 10.50 -11.72 -7.30
C ILE A 228 10.02 -11.74 -5.86
N SER A 229 8.86 -11.16 -5.61
CA SER A 229 8.20 -11.18 -4.32
C SER A 229 6.79 -11.73 -4.46
N ARG A 230 6.38 -12.50 -3.47
CA ARG A 230 5.01 -12.96 -3.30
C ARG A 230 4.61 -12.82 -1.85
N ASN A 231 3.48 -12.18 -1.60
CA ASN A 231 2.85 -12.13 -0.28
C ASN A 231 1.43 -12.69 -0.37
N LYS A 232 0.98 -13.35 0.68
CA LYS A 232 -0.41 -13.70 0.91
C LYS A 232 -0.80 -13.20 2.29
N ASN A 233 -1.78 -12.31 2.31
CA ASN A 233 -2.39 -11.73 3.50
C ASN A 233 -3.70 -12.46 3.80
N ILE A 234 -3.94 -12.85 5.04
CA ILE A 234 -5.18 -13.50 5.46
C ILE A 234 -5.56 -13.02 6.85
N LEU A 235 -6.77 -12.55 7.00
CA LEU A 235 -7.35 -12.25 8.28
C LEU A 235 -7.73 -13.57 8.97
N LYS A 236 -7.15 -13.86 10.12
CA LYS A 236 -7.35 -15.14 10.82
C LYS A 236 -8.51 -15.11 11.81
N GLU A 237 -8.69 -13.96 12.42
CA GLU A 237 -9.69 -13.77 13.48
C GLU A 237 -10.10 -12.31 13.50
N ILE A 238 -11.39 -12.02 13.42
CA ILE A 238 -11.94 -10.67 13.53
C ILE A 238 -12.54 -10.42 14.90
N SER A 239 -12.45 -9.18 15.38
CA SER A 239 -13.11 -8.74 16.60
C SER A 239 -14.60 -8.49 16.38
N GLU A 240 -15.38 -8.41 17.47
CA GLU A 240 -16.80 -8.01 17.42
C GLU A 240 -16.97 -6.59 16.85
N ALA A 241 -16.05 -5.68 17.15
CA ALA A 241 -16.04 -4.33 16.57
C ALA A 241 -15.93 -4.38 15.04
N MET A 242 -15.11 -5.30 14.50
CA MET A 242 -14.99 -5.51 13.05
C MET A 242 -16.24 -6.12 12.42
N ARG A 243 -16.97 -6.97 13.15
CA ARG A 243 -18.28 -7.50 12.70
C ARG A 243 -19.30 -6.38 12.58
N SER A 244 -19.40 -5.53 13.59
CA SER A 244 -20.27 -4.36 13.56
C SER A 244 -19.91 -3.38 12.46
N TYR A 245 -18.60 -3.22 12.17
CA TYR A 245 -18.12 -2.45 11.02
C TYR A 245 -18.64 -3.02 9.69
N ASN A 246 -18.58 -4.35 9.49
CA ASN A 246 -19.09 -4.99 8.28
C ASN A 246 -20.58 -4.68 8.06
N GLU A 247 -21.40 -4.73 9.11
CA GLU A 247 -22.84 -4.39 9.03
C GLU A 247 -23.07 -2.94 8.58
N GLN A 248 -22.22 -2.01 9.06
CA GLN A 248 -22.29 -0.61 8.61
C GLN A 248 -21.87 -0.47 7.15
N GLN A 249 -20.83 -1.20 6.72
CA GLN A 249 -20.37 -1.19 5.33
C GLN A 249 -21.42 -1.74 4.38
N GLU A 250 -22.19 -2.73 4.78
CA GLU A 250 -23.30 -3.26 3.97
C GLU A 250 -24.38 -2.20 3.70
N LYS A 251 -24.69 -1.37 4.68
CA LYS A 251 -25.61 -0.23 4.48
C LYS A 251 -25.03 0.79 3.53
N LEU A 252 -23.76 1.15 3.68
CA LEU A 252 -23.08 2.09 2.80
C LEU A 252 -22.96 1.58 1.36
N ALA A 253 -22.83 0.27 1.15
CA ALA A 253 -22.76 -0.34 -0.17
C ALA A 253 -24.02 -0.14 -1.00
N THR A 254 -25.17 0.12 -0.38
CA THR A 254 -26.43 0.45 -1.07
C THR A 254 -26.50 1.92 -1.50
N GLU A 255 -25.64 2.77 -0.94
CA GLU A 255 -25.68 4.21 -1.19
C GLU A 255 -24.63 4.67 -2.22
N GLY A 256 -23.55 3.92 -2.42
CA GLY A 256 -22.42 4.29 -3.27
C GLY A 256 -22.24 3.42 -4.52
N ASN A 257 -21.31 3.82 -5.37
CA ASN A 257 -20.83 3.05 -6.53
C ASN A 257 -19.38 2.55 -6.35
N VAL A 258 -18.82 2.73 -5.15
CA VAL A 258 -17.50 2.28 -4.77
C VAL A 258 -17.62 1.02 -3.93
N PRO A 259 -16.84 -0.04 -4.18
CA PRO A 259 -16.79 -1.19 -3.31
C PRO A 259 -16.45 -0.80 -1.87
N VAL A 260 -17.17 -1.37 -0.94
CA VAL A 260 -16.87 -1.22 0.48
C VAL A 260 -15.95 -2.34 0.95
N GLN A 261 -15.08 -2.03 1.90
CA GLN A 261 -14.20 -3.04 2.47
C GLN A 261 -14.97 -3.83 3.53
N LYS A 262 -14.95 -5.16 3.42
CA LYS A 262 -15.51 -6.09 4.40
C LYS A 262 -14.44 -7.07 4.87
N TYR A 263 -14.50 -7.45 6.12
CA TYR A 263 -13.48 -8.28 6.76
C TYR A 263 -14.12 -9.55 7.34
N TYR A 264 -13.64 -10.71 6.90
CA TYR A 264 -14.09 -12.01 7.37
C TYR A 264 -12.93 -12.95 7.65
N ASP A 265 -13.13 -13.88 8.54
CA ASP A 265 -12.13 -14.90 8.86
C ASP A 265 -11.74 -15.71 7.62
N GLY A 266 -10.47 -15.91 7.43
CA GLY A 266 -9.91 -16.66 6.28
C GLY A 266 -9.80 -15.87 4.98
N VAL A 267 -10.22 -14.61 4.95
CA VAL A 267 -10.24 -13.74 3.77
C VAL A 267 -9.05 -12.78 3.77
N SER A 268 -8.60 -12.37 2.58
CA SER A 268 -7.61 -11.31 2.41
C SER A 268 -8.17 -9.97 2.90
N MET A 269 -7.31 -9.15 3.52
CA MET A 269 -7.67 -7.77 3.87
C MET A 269 -7.85 -6.87 2.63
N ASP A 270 -7.29 -7.30 1.50
CA ASP A 270 -7.33 -6.58 0.22
C ASP A 270 -8.36 -7.20 -0.76
N ALA A 271 -9.33 -7.96 -0.22
CA ALA A 271 -10.38 -8.58 -1.02
C ALA A 271 -11.36 -7.54 -1.57
N ILE A 272 -11.67 -7.66 -2.87
CA ILE A 272 -12.64 -6.80 -3.56
C ILE A 272 -14.02 -7.44 -3.45
N TRP A 273 -14.92 -6.78 -2.74
CA TRP A 273 -16.30 -7.20 -2.55
C TRP A 273 -17.20 -6.53 -3.56
N ALA A 274 -17.91 -7.32 -4.36
CA ALA A 274 -18.85 -6.81 -5.36
C ALA A 274 -19.96 -7.82 -5.60
N MET A 275 -21.11 -7.34 -6.06
CA MET A 275 -22.20 -8.23 -6.47
C MET A 275 -21.89 -8.87 -7.82
N PRO A 276 -22.03 -10.19 -7.97
CA PRO A 276 -21.83 -10.85 -9.26
C PRO A 276 -22.80 -10.31 -10.31
N SER A 277 -22.28 -9.99 -11.51
CA SER A 277 -23.04 -9.46 -12.63
C SER A 277 -22.82 -10.31 -13.88
N LEU A 278 -23.89 -10.52 -14.65
CA LEU A 278 -23.87 -11.10 -16.01
C LEU A 278 -23.68 -10.04 -17.10
N GLY A 279 -23.63 -8.76 -16.74
CA GLY A 279 -23.57 -7.66 -17.70
C GLY A 279 -24.92 -7.02 -17.94
N ILE A 280 -25.03 -6.36 -19.07
CA ILE A 280 -26.23 -5.60 -19.46
C ILE A 280 -27.18 -6.49 -20.27
N ASP A 281 -28.45 -6.51 -19.87
CA ASP A 281 -29.48 -7.23 -20.60
C ASP A 281 -29.74 -6.59 -21.97
N PRO A 282 -29.54 -7.33 -23.08
CA PRO A 282 -29.84 -6.81 -24.42
C PRO A 282 -31.29 -6.40 -24.63
N ALA A 283 -32.22 -6.97 -23.88
CA ALA A 283 -33.66 -6.69 -24.08
C ALA A 283 -34.07 -5.31 -23.55
N ASN A 284 -33.49 -4.87 -22.44
CA ASN A 284 -33.93 -3.66 -21.72
C ASN A 284 -32.81 -2.71 -21.27
N GLY A 285 -31.54 -3.10 -21.46
CA GLY A 285 -30.38 -2.29 -21.11
C GLY A 285 -30.08 -2.19 -19.61
N ARG A 286 -30.74 -3.00 -18.76
CA ARG A 286 -30.48 -3.07 -17.30
C ARG A 286 -29.36 -4.03 -16.97
N GLU A 287 -28.69 -3.83 -15.85
CA GLU A 287 -27.70 -4.78 -15.35
C GLU A 287 -28.38 -6.00 -14.71
N ILE A 288 -27.95 -7.20 -15.10
CA ILE A 288 -28.41 -8.46 -14.53
C ILE A 288 -27.44 -8.88 -13.43
N TYR A 289 -27.94 -9.04 -12.22
CA TYR A 289 -27.20 -9.55 -11.09
C TYR A 289 -27.43 -11.05 -10.88
N ILE A 290 -26.47 -11.70 -10.23
CA ILE A 290 -26.60 -13.07 -9.72
C ILE A 290 -26.72 -13.00 -8.20
N ALA A 291 -27.86 -13.39 -7.67
CA ALA A 291 -28.10 -13.56 -6.25
C ALA A 291 -28.24 -15.05 -5.91
N LYS A 292 -28.23 -15.39 -4.63
CA LYS A 292 -28.47 -16.75 -4.12
C LYS A 292 -29.76 -16.75 -3.31
N ASP A 293 -30.56 -17.80 -3.51
CA ASP A 293 -31.75 -18.05 -2.67
C ASP A 293 -31.35 -18.58 -1.27
N GLU A 294 -32.31 -18.82 -0.40
CA GLU A 294 -32.11 -19.35 0.96
C GLU A 294 -31.42 -20.73 0.97
N ASN A 295 -31.51 -21.48 -0.14
CA ASN A 295 -30.85 -22.77 -0.31
C ASN A 295 -29.47 -22.65 -0.93
N GLY A 296 -29.00 -21.43 -1.26
CA GLY A 296 -27.71 -21.16 -1.89
C GLY A 296 -27.69 -21.34 -3.42
N ASN A 297 -28.84 -21.57 -4.07
CA ASN A 297 -28.91 -21.70 -5.53
C ASN A 297 -28.83 -20.34 -6.20
N PRO A 298 -28.05 -20.18 -7.27
CA PRO A 298 -27.93 -18.91 -7.98
C PRO A 298 -29.19 -18.65 -8.82
N TYR A 299 -29.68 -17.40 -8.78
CA TYR A 299 -30.75 -16.91 -9.65
C TYR A 299 -30.44 -15.52 -10.21
N ARG A 300 -31.06 -15.15 -11.30
CA ARG A 300 -30.92 -13.85 -11.95
C ARG A 300 -31.90 -12.85 -11.36
N THR A 301 -31.44 -11.63 -11.13
CA THR A 301 -32.26 -10.53 -10.63
C THR A 301 -31.79 -9.19 -11.20
N TYR A 302 -32.70 -8.21 -11.25
CA TYR A 302 -32.36 -6.82 -11.52
C TYR A 302 -32.28 -5.97 -10.25
N THR A 303 -32.49 -6.59 -9.09
CA THR A 303 -32.41 -5.90 -7.80
C THR A 303 -31.02 -6.11 -7.21
N TYR A 304 -30.34 -5.02 -6.92
CA TYR A 304 -29.06 -5.05 -6.21
C TYR A 304 -29.30 -5.32 -4.72
N ASP A 305 -28.50 -6.22 -4.17
CA ASP A 305 -28.50 -6.54 -2.74
C ASP A 305 -27.04 -6.62 -2.24
N ALA A 306 -26.68 -5.68 -1.35
CA ALA A 306 -25.34 -5.61 -0.78
C ALA A 306 -24.98 -6.86 0.06
N ALA A 307 -25.95 -7.58 0.62
CA ALA A 307 -25.74 -8.82 1.35
C ALA A 307 -25.29 -9.97 0.42
N GLN A 308 -25.59 -9.88 -0.88
CA GLN A 308 -25.21 -10.88 -1.89
C GLN A 308 -23.85 -10.62 -2.53
N GLN A 309 -23.08 -9.63 -2.05
CA GLN A 309 -21.72 -9.40 -2.50
C GLN A 309 -20.81 -10.59 -2.16
N VAL A 310 -19.94 -10.92 -3.11
CA VAL A 310 -18.91 -11.97 -2.96
C VAL A 310 -17.54 -11.41 -3.26
N ILE A 311 -16.49 -12.18 -2.91
CA ILE A 311 -15.12 -11.83 -3.26
C ILE A 311 -14.92 -12.02 -4.76
N CYS A 312 -14.80 -10.92 -5.49
CA CYS A 312 -14.57 -10.92 -6.94
C CYS A 312 -13.10 -10.86 -7.30
N GLY A 313 -12.24 -10.49 -6.35
CA GLY A 313 -10.81 -10.38 -6.56
C GLY A 313 -10.02 -10.08 -5.31
N ASP A 314 -8.72 -9.91 -5.51
CA ASP A 314 -7.76 -9.48 -4.51
C ASP A 314 -6.86 -8.42 -5.15
N GLU A 315 -6.64 -7.31 -4.47
CA GLU A 315 -5.78 -6.23 -4.96
C GLU A 315 -4.30 -6.58 -4.85
N LEU A 316 -3.96 -7.55 -3.98
CA LEU A 316 -2.58 -8.02 -3.86
C LEU A 316 -2.17 -8.80 -5.10
N PRO A 317 -1.04 -8.45 -5.74
CA PRO A 317 -0.48 -9.23 -6.83
C PRO A 317 -0.01 -10.60 -6.35
N LYS A 318 -0.19 -11.61 -7.20
CA LYS A 318 0.37 -12.95 -6.95
C LYS A 318 1.89 -12.96 -7.00
N PHE A 319 2.46 -12.14 -7.89
CA PHE A 319 3.89 -11.91 -8.03
C PHE A 319 4.13 -10.45 -8.39
N GLN A 320 5.17 -9.87 -7.79
CA GLN A 320 5.67 -8.54 -8.13
C GLN A 320 7.18 -8.50 -8.00
N GLY A 321 7.80 -7.54 -8.64
CA GLY A 321 9.23 -7.38 -8.55
C GLY A 321 9.81 -6.44 -9.57
N ASN A 322 11.12 -6.57 -9.76
CA ASN A 322 11.84 -5.81 -10.76
C ASN A 322 12.87 -6.68 -11.48
N ALA A 323 13.20 -6.28 -12.69
CA ALA A 323 14.31 -6.81 -13.46
C ALA A 323 15.18 -5.65 -13.90
N GLY A 324 16.49 -5.80 -13.79
CA GLY A 324 17.46 -4.76 -14.13
C GLY A 324 18.52 -5.28 -15.09
N VAL A 325 18.98 -4.39 -15.97
CA VAL A 325 20.14 -4.61 -16.84
C VAL A 325 21.12 -3.48 -16.62
N ASN A 326 22.35 -3.82 -16.31
CA ASN A 326 23.48 -2.91 -16.27
C ASN A 326 24.49 -3.32 -17.33
N PHE A 327 24.72 -2.46 -18.29
CA PHE A 327 25.71 -2.64 -19.32
C PHE A 327 26.66 -1.44 -19.32
N GLU A 328 27.94 -1.71 -19.26
CA GLU A 328 28.99 -0.70 -19.46
C GLU A 328 30.02 -1.20 -20.47
N TYR A 329 30.32 -0.42 -21.42
CA TYR A 329 31.34 -0.73 -22.44
C TYR A 329 32.17 0.51 -22.78
N LYS A 330 33.42 0.47 -22.36
CA LYS A 330 34.42 1.53 -22.70
C LYS A 330 33.97 2.96 -22.44
N GLY A 331 33.22 3.17 -21.34
CA GLY A 331 32.67 4.46 -20.93
C GLY A 331 31.22 4.71 -21.32
N PHE A 332 30.67 3.97 -22.29
CA PHE A 332 29.23 4.01 -22.56
C PHE A 332 28.49 3.10 -21.60
N GLY A 333 27.48 3.63 -20.91
CA GLY A 333 26.69 2.89 -19.92
C GLY A 333 25.21 2.93 -20.23
N ILE A 334 24.54 1.79 -20.01
CA ILE A 334 23.09 1.65 -20.01
C ILE A 334 22.68 0.99 -18.70
N ASN A 335 21.77 1.63 -17.95
CA ASN A 335 21.08 1.03 -16.85
C ASN A 335 19.57 1.09 -17.13
N ALA A 336 18.90 -0.06 -17.14
CA ALA A 336 17.46 -0.15 -17.35
C ALA A 336 16.81 -0.94 -16.21
N VAL A 337 15.73 -0.42 -15.66
CA VAL A 337 14.95 -1.06 -14.61
C VAL A 337 13.51 -1.21 -15.08
N LEU A 338 13.04 -2.46 -15.07
CA LEU A 338 11.67 -2.87 -15.34
C LEU A 338 11.02 -3.23 -14.01
N THR A 339 9.84 -2.75 -13.75
CA THR A 339 9.01 -3.22 -12.63
C THR A 339 7.81 -3.97 -13.18
N TYR A 340 7.40 -5.02 -12.49
CA TYR A 340 6.26 -5.82 -12.91
C TYR A 340 5.38 -6.21 -11.72
N GLN A 341 4.09 -6.36 -11.98
CA GLN A 341 3.12 -6.99 -11.10
C GLN A 341 2.21 -7.89 -11.93
N TYR A 342 1.85 -9.03 -11.36
CA TYR A 342 1.05 -10.04 -12.03
C TYR A 342 0.02 -10.67 -11.10
N GLY A 343 -1.21 -10.84 -11.62
CA GLY A 343 -2.27 -11.59 -10.95
C GLY A 343 -3.04 -10.84 -9.88
N ALA A 344 -2.84 -9.53 -9.74
CA ALA A 344 -3.72 -8.64 -8.99
C ALA A 344 -5.04 -8.46 -9.73
N LYS A 345 -6.08 -8.07 -8.99
CA LYS A 345 -7.29 -7.49 -9.55
C LYS A 345 -7.49 -6.08 -9.00
N MET A 346 -8.30 -5.30 -9.65
CA MET A 346 -8.75 -4.00 -9.14
C MET A 346 -10.18 -3.73 -9.57
N TYR A 347 -10.88 -3.00 -8.75
CA TYR A 347 -12.13 -2.38 -9.16
C TYR A 347 -11.81 -1.08 -9.89
N ASN A 348 -12.18 -1.01 -11.19
CA ASN A 348 -11.86 0.15 -12.02
C ASN A 348 -12.88 1.27 -11.79
N GLN A 349 -12.72 2.01 -10.69
CA GLN A 349 -13.57 3.13 -10.33
C GLN A 349 -13.59 4.22 -11.40
N THR A 350 -12.45 4.44 -12.06
CA THR A 350 -12.33 5.44 -13.12
C THR A 350 -13.22 5.07 -14.31
N LEU A 351 -13.33 3.76 -14.62
CA LEU A 351 -14.25 3.27 -15.65
C LEU A 351 -15.71 3.53 -15.27
N VAL A 352 -16.06 3.33 -14.00
CA VAL A 352 -17.39 3.66 -13.47
C VAL A 352 -17.69 5.15 -13.63
N ASP A 353 -16.77 6.01 -13.18
CA ASP A 353 -17.01 7.45 -13.09
C ASP A 353 -16.91 8.16 -14.46
N LYS A 354 -16.01 7.70 -15.34
CA LYS A 354 -15.71 8.37 -16.62
C LYS A 354 -16.37 7.74 -17.83
N VAL A 355 -16.82 6.50 -17.74
CA VAL A 355 -17.46 5.80 -18.86
C VAL A 355 -18.89 5.41 -18.50
N GLU A 356 -19.12 4.69 -17.40
CA GLU A 356 -20.48 4.26 -17.02
C GLU A 356 -21.37 5.44 -16.61
N ASN A 357 -20.89 6.29 -15.70
CA ASN A 357 -21.64 7.45 -15.15
C ASN A 357 -21.08 8.79 -15.65
N ALA A 358 -20.57 8.82 -16.89
CA ALA A 358 -19.94 10.03 -17.40
C ALA A 358 -20.91 11.23 -17.41
N ASP A 359 -20.40 12.38 -16.99
CA ASP A 359 -21.12 13.65 -17.11
C ASP A 359 -21.00 14.18 -18.56
N MET A 360 -22.09 14.18 -19.26
CA MET A 360 -22.18 14.60 -20.66
C MET A 360 -21.93 16.09 -20.90
N LYS A 361 -21.81 16.88 -19.83
CA LYS A 361 -21.45 18.30 -19.94
C LYS A 361 -19.96 18.52 -20.23
N TYR A 362 -19.14 17.50 -20.06
CA TYR A 362 -17.69 17.55 -20.29
C TYR A 362 -17.30 16.71 -21.49
N ASN A 363 -16.00 16.78 -21.84
CA ASN A 363 -15.46 15.89 -22.85
C ASN A 363 -15.44 14.44 -22.33
N VAL A 364 -16.06 13.54 -23.06
CA VAL A 364 -16.35 12.17 -22.63
C VAL A 364 -15.57 11.14 -23.43
N ASP A 365 -15.39 9.96 -22.85
CA ASP A 365 -14.74 8.82 -23.49
C ASP A 365 -15.59 8.29 -24.66
N ARG A 366 -14.94 7.87 -25.76
CA ARG A 366 -15.60 7.32 -26.96
C ARG A 366 -16.49 6.11 -26.64
N ARG A 367 -16.11 5.28 -25.64
CA ARG A 367 -16.85 4.08 -25.23
C ARG A 367 -18.24 4.39 -24.71
N ILE A 368 -18.48 5.61 -24.24
CA ILE A 368 -19.82 6.07 -23.85
C ILE A 368 -20.78 5.98 -25.04
N TYR A 369 -20.27 6.20 -26.25
CA TYR A 369 -21.06 6.14 -27.47
C TYR A 369 -21.03 4.74 -28.12
N THR A 370 -19.91 4.07 -28.18
CA THR A 370 -19.75 2.82 -28.95
C THR A 370 -20.25 1.58 -28.21
N ASP A 371 -20.07 1.53 -26.89
CA ASP A 371 -20.20 0.29 -26.11
C ASP A 371 -21.41 0.30 -25.16
N ARG A 372 -22.29 1.31 -25.35
CA ARG A 372 -23.46 1.51 -24.49
C ARG A 372 -24.72 0.96 -25.16
N TRP A 373 -25.63 0.43 -24.36
CA TRP A 373 -26.93 -0.01 -24.81
C TRP A 373 -27.81 1.20 -25.27
N ARG A 374 -28.47 1.08 -26.40
CA ARG A 374 -29.30 2.12 -26.99
C ARG A 374 -30.71 1.63 -27.39
N LYS A 375 -30.80 0.37 -27.81
CA LYS A 375 -32.07 -0.22 -28.25
C LYS A 375 -32.10 -1.72 -27.95
N PRO A 376 -33.30 -2.29 -27.81
CA PRO A 376 -33.47 -3.73 -27.67
C PRO A 376 -32.71 -4.52 -28.72
N GLY A 377 -31.93 -5.52 -28.25
CA GLY A 377 -31.04 -6.34 -29.06
C GLY A 377 -29.57 -5.90 -29.08
N ASP A 378 -29.24 -4.73 -28.56
CA ASP A 378 -27.83 -4.30 -28.46
C ASP A 378 -27.07 -5.13 -27.39
N ILE A 379 -25.93 -5.69 -27.81
CA ILE A 379 -24.98 -6.30 -26.89
C ILE A 379 -24.03 -5.19 -26.42
N ALA A 380 -24.19 -4.77 -25.18
CA ALA A 380 -23.48 -3.60 -24.63
C ALA A 380 -22.69 -3.92 -23.38
N LEU A 381 -21.60 -3.20 -23.16
CA LEU A 381 -20.80 -3.25 -21.94
C LEU A 381 -21.34 -2.30 -20.87
N TYR A 382 -22.01 -1.21 -21.28
CA TYR A 382 -22.52 -0.17 -20.39
C TYR A 382 -24.01 0.00 -20.58
N LYS A 383 -24.72 0.33 -19.50
CA LYS A 383 -26.17 0.56 -19.52
C LYS A 383 -26.53 1.83 -20.29
N ALA A 384 -27.81 2.01 -20.64
CA ALA A 384 -28.27 3.18 -21.34
C ALA A 384 -27.95 4.50 -20.59
N ILE A 385 -27.74 5.59 -21.33
CA ILE A 385 -27.74 6.94 -20.77
C ILE A 385 -29.19 7.39 -20.65
N SER A 386 -29.58 7.87 -19.46
CA SER A 386 -30.83 8.54 -19.22
C SER A 386 -30.63 9.70 -18.25
N GLU A 387 -31.29 10.81 -18.52
CA GLU A 387 -31.30 11.97 -17.61
C GLU A 387 -32.29 11.77 -16.47
N GLU A 388 -33.23 10.84 -16.59
CA GLU A 388 -34.27 10.59 -15.61
C GLU A 388 -34.06 9.25 -14.89
N VAL A 389 -33.85 9.32 -13.60
CA VAL A 389 -33.92 8.15 -12.70
C VAL A 389 -35.40 7.86 -12.48
N TYR A 390 -35.96 6.99 -13.29
CA TYR A 390 -37.38 6.63 -13.16
C TYR A 390 -37.48 5.32 -12.35
N VAL A 391 -38.03 5.42 -11.15
CA VAL A 391 -38.42 4.28 -10.35
C VAL A 391 -39.93 4.13 -10.41
N SER A 392 -40.44 3.48 -11.45
CA SER A 392 -41.81 2.98 -11.42
C SER A 392 -41.84 1.52 -11.81
N GLU A 393 -42.64 0.74 -11.09
CA GLU A 393 -42.81 -0.71 -11.29
C GLU A 393 -43.26 -1.13 -12.70
N LYS A 394 -43.61 -0.19 -13.55
CA LYS A 394 -44.20 -0.46 -14.89
C LYS A 394 -43.40 0.10 -16.08
N GLN A 395 -42.44 1.00 -15.89
CA GLN A 395 -41.57 1.48 -16.95
C GLN A 395 -40.13 1.47 -16.47
N GLN A 396 -39.37 0.49 -16.94
CA GLN A 396 -38.03 0.22 -16.51
C GLN A 396 -37.06 0.86 -17.51
N PHE A 397 -36.44 1.97 -17.12
CA PHE A 397 -35.34 2.56 -17.86
C PHE A 397 -33.99 2.11 -17.32
N ALA A 398 -33.02 2.02 -18.20
CA ALA A 398 -31.67 1.53 -17.91
C ALA A 398 -30.80 2.46 -17.07
N SER A 399 -31.32 3.60 -16.63
CA SER A 399 -30.60 4.62 -15.84
C SER A 399 -30.59 4.38 -14.32
N GLU A 400 -30.70 3.14 -13.93
CA GLU A 400 -30.52 2.80 -12.50
C GLU A 400 -29.15 3.20 -12.02
N LYS A 401 -29.05 3.51 -10.73
CA LYS A 401 -27.80 3.76 -10.03
C LYS A 401 -26.80 2.65 -10.34
N THR A 402 -25.54 3.00 -10.58
CA THR A 402 -24.47 2.03 -10.73
C THR A 402 -23.99 1.59 -9.35
N TYR A 403 -24.06 0.29 -9.10
CA TYR A 403 -23.60 -0.32 -7.86
C TYR A 403 -22.27 -1.03 -8.05
N PRO A 404 -21.55 -1.35 -6.94
CA PRO A 404 -20.33 -2.12 -7.01
C PRO A 404 -20.59 -3.55 -7.49
N THR A 405 -20.23 -3.85 -8.75
CA THR A 405 -20.43 -5.17 -9.35
C THR A 405 -19.16 -5.76 -9.93
N SER A 406 -19.16 -7.08 -10.13
CA SER A 406 -18.01 -7.79 -10.71
C SER A 406 -17.65 -7.36 -12.13
N ARG A 407 -18.55 -6.65 -12.83
CA ARG A 407 -18.35 -6.10 -14.17
C ARG A 407 -17.17 -5.14 -14.25
N PHE A 408 -16.91 -4.41 -13.16
CA PHE A 408 -15.81 -3.45 -13.06
C PHE A 408 -14.55 -4.02 -12.39
N VAL A 409 -14.57 -5.28 -11.98
CA VAL A 409 -13.40 -5.95 -11.41
C VAL A 409 -12.54 -6.53 -12.53
N GLN A 410 -11.38 -5.96 -12.75
CA GLN A 410 -10.49 -6.27 -13.86
C GLN A 410 -9.18 -6.90 -13.35
N LYS A 411 -8.54 -7.73 -14.20
CA LYS A 411 -7.20 -8.27 -13.92
C LYS A 411 -6.17 -7.18 -14.15
N ARG A 412 -5.34 -6.91 -13.15
CA ARG A 412 -4.28 -5.92 -13.21
C ARG A 412 -2.93 -6.60 -13.33
N ASN A 413 -2.42 -6.70 -14.56
CA ASN A 413 -1.06 -7.13 -14.85
C ASN A 413 -0.34 -5.94 -15.47
N GLU A 414 0.80 -5.57 -14.92
CA GLU A 414 1.55 -4.40 -15.36
C GLU A 414 3.02 -4.73 -15.56
N LEU A 415 3.60 -4.20 -16.63
CA LEU A 415 5.02 -4.16 -16.88
C LEU A 415 5.39 -2.70 -17.19
N LYS A 416 6.29 -2.13 -16.40
CA LYS A 416 6.67 -0.72 -16.49
C LYS A 416 8.17 -0.59 -16.70
N ILE A 417 8.59 0.22 -17.68
CA ILE A 417 9.96 0.68 -17.79
C ILE A 417 10.11 1.87 -16.82
N SER A 418 10.56 1.55 -15.61
CA SER A 418 10.57 2.49 -14.49
C SER A 418 11.69 3.51 -14.61
N SER A 419 12.86 3.05 -15.09
CA SER A 419 14.02 3.91 -15.25
C SER A 419 14.88 3.42 -16.42
N LEU A 420 15.34 4.36 -17.23
CA LEU A 420 16.36 4.16 -18.24
C LEU A 420 17.41 5.25 -18.07
N GLN A 421 18.64 4.85 -17.78
CA GLN A 421 19.79 5.75 -17.72
C GLN A 421 20.73 5.40 -18.85
N LEU A 422 21.11 6.40 -19.62
CA LEU A 422 22.24 6.36 -20.56
C LEU A 422 23.34 7.22 -19.99
N SER A 423 24.57 6.76 -20.06
CA SER A 423 25.72 7.51 -19.57
C SER A 423 26.93 7.39 -20.50
N TYR A 424 27.74 8.42 -20.49
CA TYR A 424 29.04 8.38 -21.15
C TYR A 424 30.11 8.99 -20.26
N ASP A 425 31.12 8.18 -19.93
CA ASP A 425 32.29 8.57 -19.14
C ASP A 425 33.48 8.79 -20.06
N PHE A 426 33.97 10.00 -20.08
CA PHE A 426 35.11 10.42 -20.95
C PHE A 426 36.46 10.01 -20.38
N PHE A 427 36.56 9.10 -19.43
CA PHE A 427 37.80 8.71 -18.76
C PHE A 427 38.92 8.22 -19.69
N ARG A 428 38.60 7.82 -20.93
CA ARG A 428 39.56 7.34 -21.95
C ARG A 428 40.04 8.45 -22.90
N HIS A 429 39.48 9.64 -22.79
CA HIS A 429 39.80 10.73 -23.73
C HIS A 429 40.85 11.67 -23.18
N ASP A 430 41.99 11.76 -23.84
CA ASP A 430 43.13 12.58 -23.41
C ASP A 430 42.80 14.08 -23.29
N PHE A 431 41.77 14.56 -24.00
CA PHE A 431 41.40 15.98 -23.91
C PHE A 431 40.93 16.35 -22.49
N VAL A 432 40.33 15.41 -21.72
CA VAL A 432 39.89 15.66 -20.34
C VAL A 432 41.08 16.09 -19.48
N LYS A 433 42.18 15.34 -19.58
CA LYS A 433 43.40 15.66 -18.83
C LYS A 433 44.06 16.95 -19.36
N LYS A 434 43.99 17.22 -20.68
CA LYS A 434 44.56 18.42 -21.27
C LYS A 434 43.90 19.73 -20.82
N ILE A 435 42.62 19.66 -20.44
CA ILE A 435 41.88 20.80 -19.88
C ILE A 435 41.92 20.87 -18.36
N GLY A 436 42.76 20.04 -17.71
CA GLY A 436 42.95 20.05 -16.25
C GLY A 436 41.86 19.35 -15.44
N LEU A 437 41.08 18.49 -16.08
CA LEU A 437 40.02 17.72 -15.41
C LEU A 437 40.42 16.25 -15.23
N GLU A 438 39.95 15.63 -14.14
CA GLU A 438 40.14 14.19 -13.90
C GLU A 438 39.08 13.36 -14.61
N ARG A 439 37.83 13.84 -14.63
CA ARG A 439 36.72 13.09 -15.19
C ARG A 439 35.59 14.00 -15.68
N ILE A 440 34.99 13.60 -16.79
CA ILE A 440 33.74 14.16 -17.29
C ILE A 440 32.76 12.99 -17.47
N LEU A 441 31.59 13.07 -16.86
CA LEU A 441 30.54 12.06 -16.97
C LEU A 441 29.20 12.72 -17.32
N LEU A 442 28.69 12.39 -18.49
CA LEU A 442 27.35 12.76 -18.93
C LEU A 442 26.36 11.67 -18.56
N ARG A 443 25.18 12.04 -18.06
CA ARG A 443 24.07 11.12 -17.83
C ARG A 443 22.78 11.71 -18.36
N PHE A 444 22.01 10.85 -18.98
CA PHE A 444 20.62 11.07 -19.33
C PHE A 444 19.77 10.06 -18.59
N ASN A 445 18.81 10.52 -17.80
CA ASN A 445 17.88 9.68 -17.07
C ASN A 445 16.47 9.96 -17.57
N ALA A 446 15.74 8.89 -17.87
CA ALA A 446 14.34 8.93 -18.22
C ALA A 446 13.56 8.01 -17.28
N ASN A 447 12.57 8.55 -16.59
CA ASN A 447 11.75 7.78 -15.67
C ASN A 447 10.32 7.66 -16.18
N ASP A 448 9.68 6.55 -15.82
CA ASP A 448 8.28 6.26 -16.13
C ASP A 448 7.96 6.30 -17.63
N LEU A 449 8.85 5.73 -18.44
CA LEU A 449 8.81 5.85 -19.92
C LEU A 449 7.55 5.20 -20.51
N PHE A 450 7.31 3.94 -20.16
CA PHE A 450 6.21 3.15 -20.70
C PHE A 450 5.63 2.23 -19.63
N THR A 451 4.31 2.12 -19.61
CA THR A 451 3.57 1.15 -18.82
C THR A 451 2.70 0.32 -19.76
N PHE A 452 2.95 -0.97 -19.77
CA PHE A 452 2.09 -1.96 -20.42
C PHE A 452 1.17 -2.52 -19.33
N SER A 453 -0.12 -2.31 -19.48
CA SER A 453 -1.12 -2.75 -18.50
C SER A 453 -2.21 -3.54 -19.20
N SER A 454 -2.73 -4.56 -18.50
CA SER A 454 -3.93 -5.27 -18.96
C SER A 454 -5.22 -4.48 -18.74
N ILE A 455 -5.12 -3.31 -18.12
CA ILE A 455 -6.23 -2.40 -17.82
C ILE A 455 -5.93 -1.04 -18.43
N ASP A 456 -6.92 -0.50 -19.13
CA ASP A 456 -6.95 0.92 -19.47
C ASP A 456 -7.48 1.68 -18.25
N ILE A 457 -6.59 2.40 -17.55
CA ILE A 457 -6.98 3.29 -16.46
C ILE A 457 -7.37 4.61 -17.11
N GLU A 458 -8.66 4.91 -17.09
CA GLU A 458 -9.20 6.17 -17.58
C GLU A 458 -8.69 7.31 -16.70
N ARG A 459 -7.89 8.17 -17.29
CA ARG A 459 -7.31 9.30 -16.57
C ARG A 459 -8.28 10.47 -16.60
N GLY A 460 -8.55 11.04 -15.44
CA GLY A 460 -9.23 12.34 -15.39
C GLY A 460 -8.33 13.43 -15.99
N THR A 461 -8.91 14.57 -16.27
CA THR A 461 -8.20 15.77 -16.76
C THR A 461 -7.23 16.36 -15.74
N SER A 462 -7.29 15.90 -14.48
CA SER A 462 -6.60 16.51 -13.33
C SER A 462 -5.09 16.35 -13.35
N TYR A 463 -4.55 15.21 -13.81
CA TYR A 463 -3.09 14.97 -13.84
C TYR A 463 -2.70 14.03 -14.99
N PRO A 464 -2.07 14.53 -16.06
CA PRO A 464 -1.39 13.67 -17.03
C PRO A 464 -0.20 12.98 -16.36
N PHE A 465 0.11 11.75 -16.77
CA PHE A 465 1.35 11.08 -16.32
C PHE A 465 2.55 11.86 -16.84
N ALA A 466 3.32 12.42 -15.92
CA ALA A 466 4.56 13.07 -16.25
C ALA A 466 5.63 12.01 -16.55
N ARG A 467 6.27 12.12 -17.70
CA ARG A 467 7.55 11.48 -17.97
C ARG A 467 8.63 12.46 -17.58
N THR A 468 9.59 11.99 -16.80
CA THR A 468 10.67 12.87 -16.33
C THR A 468 11.94 12.55 -17.09
N PHE A 469 12.57 13.58 -17.62
CA PHE A 469 13.85 13.52 -18.31
C PHE A 469 14.84 14.44 -17.61
N ASN A 470 15.98 13.88 -17.19
CA ASN A 470 17.03 14.62 -16.51
C ASN A 470 18.35 14.45 -17.25
N PHE A 471 19.03 15.57 -17.48
CA PHE A 471 20.42 15.57 -17.96
C PHE A 471 21.32 16.01 -16.82
N SER A 472 22.42 15.31 -16.61
CA SER A 472 23.44 15.71 -15.65
C SER A 472 24.82 15.62 -16.24
N LEU A 473 25.65 16.62 -15.94
CA LEU A 473 27.05 16.67 -16.22
C LEU A 473 27.81 16.69 -14.89
N ASN A 474 28.60 15.65 -14.65
CA ASN A 474 29.50 15.60 -13.51
C ASN A 474 30.93 15.82 -13.96
N VAL A 475 31.60 16.82 -13.40
CA VAL A 475 32.98 17.17 -13.67
C VAL A 475 33.78 17.01 -12.39
N THR A 476 34.88 16.28 -12.46
CA THR A 476 35.85 16.14 -11.36
C THR A 476 37.11 16.85 -11.75
N LEU A 477 37.59 17.73 -10.86
CA LEU A 477 38.82 18.51 -10.98
C LEU A 477 40.00 17.74 -10.41
#